data_a9a64d8decb841b801ecfef5c991b6f2
#
_entry.id   a9a64d8decb841b801ecfef5c991b6f2
#
_cell.length_a   1.000
_cell.length_b   1.000
_cell.length_c   1.000
_cell.angle_alpha   90.00
_cell.angle_beta   90.00
_cell.angle_gamma   90.00
#
_symmetry.space_group_name_H-M   'P 1'
#
loop_
_entity.id
_entity.type
_entity.pdbx_description
1 polymer ?
#
loop_
_entity_poly.entity_id
_entity_poly.type
_entity_poly.pdbx_seq_one_letter_code
_entity_poly.pdbx_strand_id
1 'polypeptide(L)'
;MKIRVAVCQVDMEWEHTARNLERLEPIVAAADADIAVLPEMFATGFKLRPARVAEPADGLVATTMRRWAQQYGKAIVGSVVIAENGEFRNRMFFVK
;
A
#
# COMPACT_ATOMS: atom_id res chain seq x y z
N MET A 1 -21.20 4.04 17.45
CA MET A 1 -20.18 3.19 16.78
C MET A 1 -18.85 3.92 16.79
N LYS A 2 -17.78 3.19 17.09
CA LYS A 2 -16.42 3.76 17.05
C LYS A 2 -15.60 3.01 16.02
N ILE A 3 -14.84 3.75 15.23
CA ILE A 3 -13.90 3.18 14.27
C ILE A 3 -12.51 3.67 14.66
N ARG A 4 -11.58 2.73 14.82
CA ARG A 4 -10.19 3.07 15.10
C ARG A 4 -9.40 3.08 13.81
N VAL A 5 -8.67 4.17 13.59
CA VAL A 5 -7.86 4.36 12.39
C VAL A 5 -6.41 4.52 12.82
N ALA A 6 -5.55 3.68 12.27
CA ALA A 6 -4.11 3.81 12.47
C ALA A 6 -3.51 4.45 11.24
N VAL A 7 -2.82 5.57 11.43
CA VAL A 7 -2.07 6.22 10.36
C VAL A 7 -0.63 5.74 10.47
N CYS A 8 -0.22 4.94 9.49
CA CYS A 8 1.10 4.33 9.48
C CYS A 8 2.04 5.24 8.68
N GLN A 9 2.91 5.95 9.37
CA GLN A 9 3.85 6.87 8.73
C GLN A 9 5.25 6.30 8.87
N VAL A 10 5.87 5.97 7.75
CA VAL A 10 7.17 5.30 7.72
C VAL A 10 8.04 5.87 6.59
N ASP A 11 9.34 5.75 6.75
CA ASP A 11 10.27 6.06 5.67
C ASP A 11 10.22 4.96 4.62
N MET A 12 10.18 5.36 3.36
CA MET A 12 10.14 4.44 2.25
C MET A 12 11.43 4.54 1.45
N GLU A 13 11.92 3.40 0.98
CA GLU A 13 13.04 3.38 0.05
C GLU A 13 12.49 3.52 -1.36
N TRP A 14 12.94 4.53 -2.08
CA TRP A 14 12.40 4.83 -3.40
C TRP A 14 12.68 3.71 -4.39
N GLU A 15 11.62 3.28 -5.10
CA GLU A 15 11.67 2.24 -6.12
C GLU A 15 12.07 0.84 -5.59
N HIS A 16 11.98 0.61 -4.27
CA HIS A 16 12.27 -0.70 -3.66
C HIS A 16 10.99 -1.33 -3.13
N THR A 17 10.12 -1.72 -4.06
CA THR A 17 8.76 -2.17 -3.74
C THR A 17 8.73 -3.33 -2.75
N ALA A 18 9.43 -4.42 -3.04
CA ALA A 18 9.40 -5.60 -2.18
C ALA A 18 9.90 -5.31 -0.76
N ARG A 19 10.97 -4.52 -0.65
CA ARG A 19 11.53 -4.16 0.65
C ARG A 19 10.58 -3.28 1.44
N ASN A 20 9.94 -2.33 0.79
CA ASN A 20 8.97 -1.48 1.46
C ASN A 20 7.80 -2.29 1.99
N LEU A 21 7.30 -3.27 1.21
CA LEU A 21 6.23 -4.15 1.67
C LEU A 21 6.67 -4.99 2.86
N GLU A 22 7.88 -5.54 2.83
CA GLU A 22 8.40 -6.32 3.96
C GLU A 22 8.51 -5.50 5.24
N ARG A 23 8.92 -4.25 5.13
CA ARG A 23 9.07 -3.36 6.28
C ARG A 23 7.72 -2.92 6.85
N LEU A 24 6.72 -2.78 5.99
CA LEU A 24 5.39 -2.34 6.41
C LEU A 24 4.55 -3.44 7.04
N GLU A 25 4.75 -4.67 6.62
CA GLU A 25 3.88 -5.76 7.08
C GLU A 25 3.79 -5.88 8.60
N PRO A 26 4.91 -5.90 9.37
CA PRO A 26 4.79 -5.99 10.82
C PRO A 26 4.08 -4.78 11.44
N ILE A 27 4.21 -3.62 10.84
CA ILE A 27 3.53 -2.42 11.33
C ILE A 27 2.02 -2.55 11.13
N VAL A 28 1.61 -3.00 9.96
CA VAL A 28 0.18 -3.24 9.65
C VAL A 28 -0.37 -4.33 10.56
N ALA A 29 0.38 -5.42 10.74
CA ALA A 29 -0.06 -6.54 11.58
C ALA A 29 -0.26 -6.12 13.03
N ALA A 30 0.63 -5.27 13.55
CA ALA A 30 0.59 -4.85 14.94
C ALA A 30 -0.41 -3.72 15.22
N ALA A 31 -0.91 -3.04 14.21
CA ALA A 31 -1.81 -1.91 14.40
C ALA A 31 -3.14 -2.37 15.00
N ASP A 32 -3.48 -1.84 16.16
CA ASP A 32 -4.75 -2.11 16.82
C ASP A 32 -5.80 -1.13 16.28
N ALA A 33 -6.32 -1.44 15.10
CA ALA A 33 -7.22 -0.55 14.40
C ALA A 33 -8.14 -1.31 13.45
N ASP A 34 -9.24 -0.69 13.08
CA ASP A 34 -10.16 -1.21 12.08
C ASP A 34 -9.68 -0.90 10.67
N ILE A 35 -8.97 0.22 10.54
CA ILE A 35 -8.44 0.69 9.25
C ILE A 35 -6.99 1.10 9.45
N ALA A 36 -6.10 0.56 8.63
CA ALA A 36 -4.71 1.00 8.56
C ALA A 36 -4.55 1.88 7.32
N VAL A 37 -4.14 3.13 7.51
CA VAL A 37 -3.91 4.09 6.44
C VAL A 37 -2.40 4.17 6.20
N LEU A 38 -1.98 3.79 5.00
CA LEU A 38 -0.59 3.80 4.59
C LEU A 38 -0.27 5.12 3.88
N PRO A 39 1.01 5.52 3.85
CA PRO A 39 1.39 6.75 3.15
C PRO A 39 1.06 6.69 1.66
N GLU A 40 0.91 7.84 1.05
CA GLU A 40 0.75 7.92 -0.40
C GLU A 40 1.94 7.27 -1.08
N MET A 41 1.67 6.43 -2.10
CA MET A 41 2.71 5.66 -2.80
C MET A 41 3.63 4.88 -1.86
N PHE A 42 3.02 4.23 -0.89
CA PHE A 42 3.73 3.63 0.25
C PHE A 42 4.75 2.57 -0.14
N ALA A 43 4.59 1.94 -1.28
CA ALA A 43 5.48 0.87 -1.71
C ALA A 43 6.65 1.36 -2.56
N THR A 44 6.57 2.57 -3.10
CA THR A 44 7.56 3.05 -4.08
C THR A 44 8.22 4.37 -3.70
N GLY A 45 7.55 5.21 -2.89
CA GLY A 45 7.95 6.58 -2.64
C GLY A 45 7.52 7.51 -3.77
N PHE A 46 7.76 8.81 -3.61
CA PHE A 46 7.33 9.82 -4.57
C PHE A 46 8.32 10.07 -5.69
N LYS A 47 9.61 10.02 -5.40
CA LYS A 47 10.67 10.24 -6.39
C LYS A 47 10.91 8.96 -7.16
N LEU A 48 10.09 8.72 -8.15
CA LEU A 48 10.12 7.46 -8.88
C LEU A 48 10.08 7.70 -10.38
N ARG A 49 10.51 6.68 -11.09
CA ARG A 49 10.31 6.58 -12.52
C ARG A 49 9.19 5.58 -12.75
N PRO A 50 7.99 6.05 -13.13
CA PRO A 50 6.81 5.18 -13.15
C PRO A 50 7.00 3.88 -13.92
N ALA A 51 7.74 3.93 -15.03
CA ALA A 51 7.97 2.74 -15.85
C ALA A 51 8.70 1.62 -15.11
N ARG A 52 9.42 1.95 -14.02
CA ARG A 52 10.17 0.95 -13.25
C ARG A 52 9.33 0.26 -12.19
N VAL A 53 8.30 0.92 -11.71
CA VAL A 53 7.57 0.45 -10.52
C VAL A 53 6.08 0.25 -10.76
N ALA A 54 5.52 0.81 -11.84
CA ALA A 54 4.10 0.71 -12.08
C ALA A 54 3.67 -0.74 -12.29
N GLU A 55 2.51 -1.07 -11.76
CA GLU A 55 1.96 -2.42 -11.80
C GLU A 55 0.54 -2.38 -12.37
N PRO A 56 0.04 -3.50 -12.90
CA PRO A 56 -1.39 -3.59 -13.20
C PRO A 56 -2.20 -3.54 -11.91
N ALA A 57 -3.49 -3.33 -12.02
CA ALA A 57 -4.37 -3.21 -10.84
C ALA A 57 -4.38 -4.45 -9.95
N ASP A 58 -3.96 -5.60 -10.46
CA ASP A 58 -3.85 -6.84 -9.70
C ASP A 58 -2.39 -7.28 -9.51
N GLY A 59 -1.47 -6.33 -9.50
CA GLY A 59 -0.05 -6.60 -9.30
C GLY A 59 0.33 -6.88 -7.85
N LEU A 60 1.63 -6.91 -7.58
CA LEU A 60 2.17 -7.29 -6.28
C LEU A 60 1.64 -6.43 -5.13
N VAL A 61 1.62 -5.11 -5.31
CA VAL A 61 1.23 -4.21 -4.22
C VAL A 61 -0.24 -4.39 -3.86
N ALA A 62 -1.12 -4.36 -4.86
CA ALA A 62 -2.55 -4.51 -4.61
C ALA A 62 -2.90 -5.88 -4.01
N THR A 63 -2.30 -6.95 -4.53
CA THR A 63 -2.54 -8.29 -3.98
C THR A 63 -2.00 -8.43 -2.57
N THR A 64 -0.88 -7.77 -2.25
CA THR A 64 -0.34 -7.75 -0.89
C THR A 64 -1.27 -7.03 0.06
N MET A 65 -1.83 -5.87 -0.36
CA MET A 65 -2.81 -5.15 0.46
C MET A 65 -4.02 -6.03 0.77
N ARG A 66 -4.53 -6.76 -0.23
CA ARG A 66 -5.66 -7.66 -0.03
C ARG A 66 -5.32 -8.79 0.92
N ARG A 67 -4.12 -9.35 0.80
CA ARG A 67 -3.65 -10.40 1.70
C ARG A 67 -3.57 -9.89 3.14
N TRP A 68 -3.02 -8.70 3.34
CA TRP A 68 -2.94 -8.10 4.68
C TRP A 68 -4.32 -7.85 5.27
N ALA A 69 -5.25 -7.33 4.46
CA ALA A 69 -6.60 -7.05 4.94
C ALA A 69 -7.26 -8.34 5.43
N GLN A 70 -7.13 -9.42 4.70
CA GLN A 70 -7.71 -10.70 5.05
C GLN A 70 -6.98 -11.35 6.24
N GLN A 71 -5.66 -11.34 6.19
CA GLN A 71 -4.84 -12.03 7.21
C GLN A 71 -4.93 -11.33 8.57
N TYR A 72 -4.94 -10.00 8.58
CA TYR A 72 -4.91 -9.22 9.81
C TYR A 72 -6.26 -8.65 10.21
N GLY A 73 -7.30 -8.95 9.44
CA GLY A 73 -8.68 -8.60 9.79
C GLY A 73 -8.96 -7.12 9.89
N LYS A 74 -8.42 -6.31 8.97
CA LYS A 74 -8.64 -4.86 8.97
C LYS A 74 -8.66 -4.34 7.54
N ALA A 75 -9.28 -3.17 7.35
CA ALA A 75 -9.23 -2.50 6.07
C ALA A 75 -7.87 -1.83 5.88
N ILE A 76 -7.38 -1.81 4.65
CA ILE A 76 -6.10 -1.19 4.29
C ILE A 76 -6.35 -0.12 3.24
N VAL A 77 -5.82 1.07 3.47
CA VAL A 77 -5.93 2.20 2.54
C VAL A 77 -4.54 2.63 2.13
N GLY A 78 -4.31 2.80 0.85
CA GLY A 78 -3.03 3.30 0.36
C GLY A 78 -3.09 3.52 -1.14
N SER A 79 -2.16 4.31 -1.69
CA SER A 79 -2.12 4.55 -3.12
C SER A 79 -0.95 3.81 -3.75
N VAL A 80 -1.13 3.47 -5.01
CA VAL A 80 -0.23 2.60 -5.77
C VAL A 80 -0.05 3.18 -7.16
N VAL A 81 1.16 3.06 -7.69
CA VAL A 81 1.44 3.46 -9.06
C VAL A 81 0.95 2.34 -9.98
N ILE A 82 -0.04 2.65 -10.79
CA ILE A 82 -0.71 1.69 -11.67
C ILE A 82 -0.43 2.03 -13.14
N ALA A 83 -0.11 1.01 -13.92
CA ALA A 83 -0.01 1.11 -15.38
C ALA A 83 -1.31 0.56 -15.98
N GLU A 84 -2.01 1.40 -16.75
CA GLU A 84 -3.29 1.04 -17.33
C GLU A 84 -3.48 1.78 -18.64
N ASN A 85 -3.76 1.04 -19.72
CA ASN A 85 -4.03 1.61 -21.03
C ASN A 85 -2.92 2.56 -21.52
N GLY A 86 -1.65 2.19 -21.26
CA GLY A 86 -0.51 3.00 -21.69
C GLY A 86 -0.26 4.25 -20.85
N GLU A 87 -0.98 4.41 -19.75
CA GLU A 87 -0.84 5.53 -18.84
C GLU A 87 -0.40 5.08 -17.46
N PHE A 88 0.24 6.00 -16.71
CA PHE A 88 0.59 5.76 -15.31
C PHE A 88 -0.34 6.60 -14.43
N ARG A 89 -0.85 5.99 -13.35
CA ARG A 89 -1.77 6.65 -12.44
C ARG A 89 -1.36 6.38 -11.00
N ASN A 90 -1.60 7.36 -10.15
CA ASN A 90 -1.54 7.19 -8.70
C ASN A 90 -2.96 6.87 -8.26
N ARG A 91 -3.22 5.61 -7.94
CA ARG A 91 -4.57 5.14 -7.61
C ARG A 91 -4.66 4.76 -6.14
N MET A 92 -5.65 5.33 -5.45
CA MET A 92 -5.93 4.93 -4.07
C MET A 92 -6.76 3.65 -4.05
N PHE A 93 -6.33 2.70 -3.21
CA PHE A 93 -7.09 1.49 -2.94
C PHE A 93 -7.61 1.53 -1.51
N PHE A 94 -8.84 1.05 -1.36
CA PHE A 94 -9.42 0.73 -0.06
C PHE A 94 -9.80 -0.75 -0.14
N VAL A 95 -9.10 -1.59 0.62
CA VAL A 95 -9.33 -3.04 0.60
C VAL A 95 -9.73 -3.54 1.99
N LYS A 96 -10.59 -4.54 2.03
CA LYS A 96 -11.04 -5.12 3.28
C LYS A 96 -11.40 -6.60 3.14
#